data_0b77c3debfccaac3d89b6100119e0982
#
_entry.id   0b77c3debfccaac3d89b6100119e0982
#
_cell.length_a   1.000
_cell.length_b   1.000
_cell.length_c   1.000
_cell.angle_alpha   90.00
_cell.angle_beta   90.00
_cell.angle_gamma   90.00
#
_symmetry.space_group_name_H-M   'P 1'
#
loop_
_entity.id
_entity.type
_entity.pdbx_description
1 polymer ?
#
loop_
_entity_poly.entity_id
_entity_poly.type
_entity_poly.pdbx_seq_one_letter_code
_entity_poly.pdbx_strand_id
1 'polypeptide(L)'
;MKFYLFSKRCMIKKIFLLLCVLKTYEFMTESERRQIIELIKREVIPAIGCTEPIAVALCVAKAAETLGMRPEKIEVLLSANILKNAMGVGIPGTGMVGLPIAVALGALIGKSEYQLEVLKDCTPEAVECGKQFIAERRICISLKDNITEKLYIEVICRSGDRTAKAVIAGGHTTLIY
;
A
#
# COMPACT_ATOMS: atom_id res chain seq x y z
N MET A 1 20.51 -6.39 -57.04
CA MET A 1 20.40 -7.33 -55.93
C MET A 1 21.55 -7.05 -54.94
N LYS A 2 21.30 -6.25 -53.88
CA LYS A 2 22.32 -5.89 -52.87
C LYS A 2 22.24 -6.87 -51.71
N PHE A 3 23.25 -7.73 -51.61
CA PHE A 3 23.43 -8.57 -50.44
C PHE A 3 23.92 -7.70 -49.27
N TYR A 4 23.09 -7.56 -48.20
CA TYR A 4 23.53 -6.98 -46.96
C TYR A 4 24.43 -7.99 -46.23
N LEU A 5 25.74 -7.71 -46.23
CA LEU A 5 26.65 -8.38 -45.31
C LEU A 5 26.32 -7.98 -43.88
N PHE A 6 25.57 -8.81 -43.19
CA PHE A 6 25.38 -8.68 -41.74
C PHE A 6 26.75 -8.93 -41.09
N SER A 7 27.29 -7.90 -40.48
CA SER A 7 28.64 -7.94 -39.87
C SER A 7 28.70 -9.09 -38.85
N LYS A 8 29.70 -10.00 -39.07
CA LYS A 8 30.06 -11.11 -38.15
C LYS A 8 30.16 -10.66 -36.68
N ARG A 9 30.52 -9.39 -36.45
CA ARG A 9 30.61 -8.77 -35.12
C ARG A 9 29.22 -8.60 -34.41
N CYS A 10 28.16 -8.40 -35.17
CA CYS A 10 26.80 -8.28 -34.63
C CYS A 10 26.22 -9.65 -34.25
N MET A 11 26.54 -10.67 -35.02
CA MET A 11 26.12 -12.05 -34.77
C MET A 11 26.82 -12.64 -33.54
N ILE A 12 28.12 -12.37 -33.38
CA ILE A 12 28.90 -12.79 -32.20
C ILE A 12 28.36 -12.12 -30.93
N LYS A 13 28.00 -10.82 -30.96
CA LYS A 13 27.39 -10.14 -29.80
C LYS A 13 26.04 -10.74 -29.44
N LYS A 14 25.18 -11.08 -30.41
CA LYS A 14 23.90 -11.74 -30.16
C LYS A 14 24.06 -13.15 -29.58
N ILE A 15 25.01 -13.93 -30.11
CA ILE A 15 25.32 -15.26 -29.58
C ILE A 15 25.91 -15.16 -28.17
N PHE A 16 26.77 -14.19 -27.89
CA PHE A 16 27.33 -13.96 -26.56
C PHE A 16 26.25 -13.54 -25.55
N LEU A 17 25.33 -12.67 -25.97
CA LEU A 17 24.17 -12.28 -25.12
C LEU A 17 23.26 -13.47 -24.85
N LEU A 18 22.98 -14.30 -25.86
CA LEU A 18 22.19 -15.53 -25.74
C LEU A 18 22.87 -16.54 -24.81
N LEU A 19 24.19 -16.72 -24.94
CA LEU A 19 24.99 -17.58 -24.07
C LEU A 19 25.08 -17.05 -22.63
N CYS A 20 25.12 -15.72 -22.42
CA CYS A 20 25.05 -15.12 -21.10
C CYS A 20 23.66 -15.37 -20.47
N VAL A 21 22.59 -15.20 -21.24
CA VAL A 21 21.21 -15.48 -20.75
C VAL A 21 21.04 -16.98 -20.48
N LEU A 22 21.52 -17.86 -21.33
CA LEU A 22 21.49 -19.30 -21.12
C LEU A 22 22.35 -19.74 -19.93
N LYS A 23 23.53 -19.13 -19.74
CA LYS A 23 24.42 -19.41 -18.61
C LYS A 23 23.84 -18.94 -17.27
N THR A 24 23.05 -17.86 -17.25
CA THR A 24 22.31 -17.46 -16.05
C THR A 24 21.14 -18.39 -15.74
N TYR A 25 20.60 -19.11 -16.74
CA TYR A 25 19.57 -20.13 -16.53
C TYR A 25 20.11 -21.43 -15.91
N GLU A 26 21.39 -21.77 -16.15
CA GLU A 26 22.04 -22.98 -15.59
C GLU A 26 22.58 -22.80 -14.17
N PHE A 27 22.59 -21.56 -13.63
CA PHE A 27 23.17 -21.28 -12.31
C PHE A 27 22.20 -21.44 -11.14
N MET A 28 20.92 -21.69 -11.38
CA MET A 28 19.90 -21.82 -10.34
C MET A 28 19.36 -23.23 -10.27
N THR A 29 19.51 -23.87 -9.13
CA THR A 29 18.91 -25.18 -8.88
C THR A 29 17.38 -25.08 -8.81
N GLU A 30 16.68 -26.16 -9.11
CA GLU A 30 15.22 -26.22 -8.96
C GLU A 30 14.76 -25.91 -7.51
N SER A 31 15.59 -26.21 -6.52
CA SER A 31 15.34 -25.88 -5.13
C SER A 31 15.38 -24.35 -4.90
N GLU A 32 16.42 -23.68 -5.40
CA GLU A 32 16.55 -22.22 -5.31
C GLU A 32 15.43 -21.50 -6.05
N ARG A 33 15.09 -21.99 -7.24
CA ARG A 33 13.98 -21.47 -8.02
C ARG A 33 12.65 -21.54 -7.26
N ARG A 34 12.35 -22.68 -6.63
CA ARG A 34 11.17 -22.83 -5.79
C ARG A 34 11.17 -21.87 -4.62
N GLN A 35 12.29 -21.77 -3.91
CA GLN A 35 12.42 -20.84 -2.78
C GLN A 35 12.19 -19.38 -3.20
N ILE A 36 12.72 -18.96 -4.34
CA ILE A 36 12.50 -17.60 -4.88
C ILE A 36 11.04 -17.41 -5.26
N ILE A 37 10.41 -18.37 -5.92
CA ILE A 37 8.98 -18.28 -6.29
C ILE A 37 8.11 -18.19 -5.03
N GLU A 38 8.38 -19.00 -4.01
CA GLU A 38 7.65 -18.97 -2.74
C GLU A 38 7.87 -17.63 -2.02
N LEU A 39 9.10 -17.10 -2.04
CA LEU A 39 9.40 -15.79 -1.49
C LEU A 39 8.62 -14.68 -2.23
N ILE A 40 8.63 -14.68 -3.56
CA ILE A 40 7.88 -13.72 -4.37
C ILE A 40 6.39 -13.80 -4.07
N LYS A 41 5.80 -15.00 -4.03
CA LYS A 41 4.38 -15.19 -3.72
C LYS A 41 4.00 -14.66 -2.33
N ARG A 42 4.90 -14.77 -1.36
CA ARG A 42 4.69 -14.29 0.00
C ARG A 42 4.86 -12.77 0.13
N GLU A 43 5.85 -12.20 -0.53
CA GLU A 43 6.24 -10.78 -0.34
C GLU A 43 5.56 -9.83 -1.34
N VAL A 44 5.15 -10.34 -2.52
CA VAL A 44 4.50 -9.51 -3.55
C VAL A 44 2.99 -9.52 -3.34
N ILE A 45 2.48 -8.44 -2.79
CA ILE A 45 1.05 -8.21 -2.56
C ILE A 45 0.57 -7.13 -3.52
N PRO A 46 -0.51 -7.34 -4.29
CA PRO A 46 -1.12 -6.30 -5.11
C PRO A 46 -1.47 -5.07 -4.27
N ALA A 47 -1.16 -3.88 -4.79
CA ALA A 47 -1.47 -2.62 -4.12
C ALA A 47 -1.92 -1.57 -5.13
N ILE A 48 -2.88 -0.74 -4.75
CA ILE A 48 -3.32 0.41 -5.52
C ILE A 48 -2.55 1.64 -5.06
N GLY A 49 -1.46 1.95 -5.74
CA GLY A 49 -0.63 3.12 -5.43
C GLY A 49 0.46 2.86 -4.39
N CYS A 50 0.87 3.93 -3.71
CA CYS A 50 1.90 3.87 -2.67
C CYS A 50 1.40 3.15 -1.43
N THR A 51 2.21 2.23 -0.90
CA THR A 51 1.81 1.32 0.18
C THR A 51 1.56 2.00 1.52
N GLU A 52 2.28 3.07 1.86
CA GLU A 52 2.14 3.75 3.15
C GLU A 52 0.76 4.38 3.37
N PRO A 53 0.25 5.27 2.49
CA PRO A 53 -1.08 5.84 2.70
C PRO A 53 -2.18 4.79 2.55
N ILE A 54 -1.98 3.77 1.73
CA ILE A 54 -2.95 2.68 1.57
C ILE A 54 -2.98 1.78 2.81
N ALA A 55 -1.84 1.50 3.45
CA ALA A 55 -1.81 0.79 4.73
C ALA A 55 -2.52 1.59 5.85
N VAL A 56 -2.40 2.93 5.83
CA VAL A 56 -3.19 3.77 6.74
C VAL A 56 -4.68 3.64 6.45
N ALA A 57 -5.11 3.70 5.17
CA ALA A 57 -6.51 3.49 4.79
C ALA A 57 -7.01 2.10 5.19
N LEU A 58 -6.19 1.05 5.05
CA LEU A 58 -6.50 -0.32 5.49
C LEU A 58 -6.73 -0.39 7.01
N CYS A 59 -5.85 0.23 7.78
CA CYS A 59 -5.98 0.27 9.24
C CYS A 59 -7.27 1.00 9.66
N VAL A 60 -7.60 2.12 8.98
CA VAL A 60 -8.84 2.87 9.20
C VAL A 60 -10.07 2.04 8.82
N ALA A 61 -10.04 1.37 7.67
CA ALA A 61 -11.14 0.49 7.25
C ALA A 61 -11.41 -0.59 8.29
N LYS A 62 -10.34 -1.23 8.81
CA LYS A 62 -10.48 -2.25 9.85
C LYS A 62 -11.07 -1.70 11.15
N ALA A 63 -10.62 -0.52 11.59
CA ALA A 63 -11.17 0.12 12.78
C ALA A 63 -12.64 0.52 12.59
N ALA A 64 -13.02 1.05 11.41
CA ALA A 64 -14.39 1.43 11.08
C ALA A 64 -15.32 0.20 10.98
N GLU A 65 -14.87 -0.88 10.36
CA GLU A 65 -15.59 -2.17 10.32
C GLU A 65 -15.83 -2.71 11.72
N THR A 66 -14.82 -2.65 12.59
CA THR A 66 -14.92 -3.11 13.98
C THR A 66 -15.89 -2.23 14.80
N LEU A 67 -15.92 -0.91 14.52
CA LEU A 67 -16.87 0.01 15.13
C LEU A 67 -18.33 -0.32 14.73
N GLY A 68 -18.53 -0.83 13.51
CA GLY A 68 -19.84 -1.23 12.97
C GLY A 68 -20.74 -0.06 12.56
N MET A 69 -20.20 1.16 12.50
CA MET A 69 -20.90 2.37 12.08
C MET A 69 -19.93 3.43 11.58
N ARG A 70 -20.46 4.46 10.90
CA ARG A 70 -19.64 5.58 10.43
C ARG A 70 -18.98 6.30 11.63
N PRO A 71 -17.66 6.44 11.66
CA PRO A 71 -16.98 7.15 12.74
C PRO A 71 -17.31 8.64 12.73
N GLU A 72 -17.50 9.21 13.90
CA GLU A 72 -17.62 10.66 14.11
C GLU A 72 -16.26 11.31 14.29
N LYS A 73 -15.30 10.58 14.86
CA LYS A 73 -13.90 11.03 15.03
C LYS A 73 -12.96 9.88 14.73
N ILE A 74 -11.86 10.22 14.05
CA ILE A 74 -10.78 9.30 13.73
C ILE A 74 -9.47 9.90 14.21
N GLU A 75 -8.77 9.19 15.06
CA GLU A 75 -7.44 9.51 15.52
C GLU A 75 -6.46 8.52 14.90
N VAL A 76 -5.43 9.03 14.24
CA VAL A 76 -4.40 8.26 13.55
C VAL A 76 -3.04 8.58 14.13
N LEU A 77 -2.39 7.59 14.71
CA LEU A 77 -1.08 7.70 15.34
C LEU A 77 -0.07 6.91 14.50
N LEU A 78 0.97 7.58 14.01
CA LEU A 78 1.90 7.04 13.02
C LEU A 78 3.34 7.10 13.50
N SER A 79 4.16 6.14 13.05
CA SER A 79 5.61 6.30 13.10
C SER A 79 6.05 7.47 12.19
N ALA A 80 7.16 8.10 12.52
CA ALA A 80 7.72 9.21 11.74
C ALA A 80 7.97 8.82 10.27
N ASN A 81 8.38 7.57 10.03
CA ASN A 81 8.65 7.06 8.69
C ASN A 81 7.36 6.98 7.85
N ILE A 82 6.28 6.43 8.40
CA ILE A 82 4.98 6.36 7.72
C ILE A 82 4.45 7.77 7.45
N LEU A 83 4.46 8.65 8.44
CA LEU A 83 3.97 10.03 8.28
C LEU A 83 4.74 10.76 7.17
N LYS A 84 6.08 10.71 7.19
CA LYS A 84 6.94 11.35 6.19
C LYS A 84 6.63 10.84 4.77
N ASN A 85 6.52 9.52 4.60
CA ASN A 85 6.37 8.92 3.28
C ASN A 85 4.95 9.07 2.73
N ALA A 86 3.93 9.15 3.58
CA ALA A 86 2.53 9.19 3.15
C ALA A 86 1.97 10.60 2.90
N MET A 87 2.54 11.64 3.52
CA MET A 87 1.97 13.01 3.48
C MET A 87 1.97 13.65 2.11
N GLY A 88 2.98 13.37 1.27
CA GLY A 88 3.15 14.00 -0.05
C GLY A 88 2.68 13.14 -1.24
N VAL A 89 2.01 12.04 -1.00
CA VAL A 89 1.69 11.05 -2.02
C VAL A 89 0.27 11.19 -2.53
N GLY A 90 0.10 11.12 -3.86
CA GLY A 90 -1.21 11.10 -4.50
C GLY A 90 -1.97 9.80 -4.21
N ILE A 91 -3.26 9.90 -3.91
CA ILE A 91 -4.13 8.74 -3.72
C ILE A 91 -4.84 8.46 -5.05
N PRO A 92 -4.61 7.28 -5.65
CA PRO A 92 -5.17 6.94 -6.96
C PRO A 92 -6.69 7.07 -7.03
N GLY A 93 -7.19 7.57 -8.15
CA GLY A 93 -8.62 7.77 -8.37
C GLY A 93 -9.23 9.01 -7.70
N THR A 94 -8.48 9.73 -6.82
CA THR A 94 -9.03 10.85 -6.05
C THR A 94 -8.67 12.24 -6.58
N GLY A 95 -7.57 12.35 -7.33
CA GLY A 95 -6.96 13.64 -7.68
C GLY A 95 -6.41 14.40 -6.48
N MET A 96 -6.34 13.78 -5.30
CA MET A 96 -5.90 14.40 -4.04
C MET A 96 -4.61 13.77 -3.52
N VAL A 97 -3.95 14.49 -2.63
CA VAL A 97 -2.65 14.14 -2.04
C VAL A 97 -2.78 14.00 -0.53
N GLY A 98 -2.06 13.04 0.03
CA GLY A 98 -1.81 12.90 1.45
C GLY A 98 -2.81 12.06 2.23
N LEU A 99 -2.52 11.94 3.51
CA LEU A 99 -3.25 11.07 4.43
C LEU A 99 -4.72 11.44 4.67
N PRO A 100 -5.14 12.72 4.72
CA PRO A 100 -6.53 13.04 5.07
C PRO A 100 -7.54 12.34 4.17
N ILE A 101 -7.32 12.33 2.85
CA ILE A 101 -8.25 11.68 1.92
C ILE A 101 -8.17 10.14 2.02
N ALA A 102 -6.97 9.57 2.23
CA ALA A 102 -6.83 8.13 2.44
C ALA A 102 -7.58 7.66 3.71
N VAL A 103 -7.48 8.43 4.79
CA VAL A 103 -8.21 8.17 6.06
C VAL A 103 -9.72 8.29 5.85
N ALA A 104 -10.18 9.37 5.21
CA ALA A 104 -11.60 9.57 4.95
C ALA A 104 -12.21 8.44 4.12
N LEU A 105 -11.55 8.07 3.01
CA LEU A 105 -12.02 6.98 2.15
C LEU A 105 -11.91 5.62 2.82
N GLY A 106 -10.86 5.36 3.59
CA GLY A 106 -10.75 4.15 4.40
C GLY A 106 -11.96 3.95 5.33
N ALA A 107 -12.42 5.04 5.96
CA ALA A 107 -13.58 5.01 6.86
C ALA A 107 -14.93 4.91 6.14
N LEU A 108 -15.06 5.46 4.94
CA LEU A 108 -16.33 5.58 4.23
C LEU A 108 -16.63 4.40 3.32
N ILE A 109 -15.61 3.90 2.63
CA ILE A 109 -15.76 2.86 1.58
C ILE A 109 -14.75 1.74 1.70
N GLY A 110 -13.73 1.87 2.56
CA GLY A 110 -12.66 0.88 2.68
C GLY A 110 -13.20 -0.48 3.12
N LYS A 111 -12.69 -1.55 2.47
CA LYS A 111 -12.96 -2.94 2.85
C LYS A 111 -11.63 -3.60 3.20
N SER A 112 -11.44 -3.94 4.48
CA SER A 112 -10.16 -4.45 4.97
C SER A 112 -9.78 -5.80 4.34
N GLU A 113 -10.74 -6.58 3.86
CA GLU A 113 -10.53 -7.84 3.12
C GLU A 113 -9.71 -7.67 1.83
N TYR A 114 -9.73 -6.47 1.24
CA TYR A 114 -8.98 -6.16 0.02
C TYR A 114 -7.50 -5.82 0.28
N GLN A 115 -7.05 -5.84 1.51
CA GLN A 115 -5.66 -5.56 1.86
C GLN A 115 -5.19 -4.20 1.28
N LEU A 116 -4.08 -4.17 0.53
CA LEU A 116 -3.57 -2.95 -0.10
C LEU A 116 -4.35 -2.51 -1.35
N GLU A 117 -5.46 -3.16 -1.67
CA GLU A 117 -6.45 -2.70 -2.64
C GLU A 117 -7.71 -2.12 -1.97
N VAL A 118 -7.62 -1.76 -0.68
CA VAL A 118 -8.72 -1.31 0.19
C VAL A 118 -9.61 -0.22 -0.40
N LEU A 119 -9.08 0.60 -1.31
CA LEU A 119 -9.78 1.70 -1.98
C LEU A 119 -10.14 1.39 -3.45
N LYS A 120 -10.10 0.13 -3.90
CA LYS A 120 -10.38 -0.22 -5.30
C LYS A 120 -11.79 0.15 -5.78
N ASP A 121 -12.73 0.20 -4.86
CA ASP A 121 -14.13 0.58 -5.15
C ASP A 121 -14.35 2.11 -5.08
N CYS A 122 -13.27 2.92 -5.12
CA CYS A 122 -13.37 4.38 -5.06
C CYS A 122 -14.07 4.95 -6.28
N THR A 123 -15.12 5.75 -6.06
CA THR A 123 -15.88 6.47 -7.08
C THR A 123 -15.75 7.98 -6.88
N PRO A 124 -16.06 8.81 -7.91
CA PRO A 124 -16.07 10.26 -7.76
C PRO A 124 -16.97 10.75 -6.62
N GLU A 125 -18.12 10.10 -6.42
CA GLU A 125 -19.07 10.41 -5.34
C GLU A 125 -18.45 10.12 -3.96
N ALA A 126 -17.74 9.00 -3.83
CA ALA A 126 -17.01 8.64 -2.61
C ALA A 126 -15.91 9.67 -2.29
N VAL A 127 -15.21 10.17 -3.32
CA VAL A 127 -14.20 11.23 -3.16
C VAL A 127 -14.85 12.51 -2.64
N GLU A 128 -16.01 12.90 -3.15
CA GLU A 128 -16.72 14.10 -2.70
C GLU A 128 -17.18 13.95 -1.25
N CYS A 129 -17.74 12.79 -0.87
CA CYS A 129 -18.04 12.47 0.52
C CYS A 129 -16.78 12.52 1.42
N GLY A 130 -15.65 12.05 0.91
CA GLY A 130 -14.36 12.12 1.60
C GLY A 130 -13.90 13.55 1.87
N LYS A 131 -14.04 14.45 0.88
CA LYS A 131 -13.74 15.89 1.03
C LYS A 131 -14.61 16.53 2.11
N GLN A 132 -15.91 16.24 2.10
CA GLN A 132 -16.83 16.72 3.13
C GLN A 132 -16.42 16.23 4.52
N PHE A 133 -16.09 14.95 4.65
CA PHE A 133 -15.63 14.36 5.91
C PHE A 133 -14.36 15.05 6.44
N ILE A 134 -13.41 15.40 5.57
CA ILE A 134 -12.22 16.17 5.93
C ILE A 134 -12.60 17.58 6.38
N ALA A 135 -13.51 18.26 5.66
CA ALA A 135 -13.95 19.62 5.97
C ALA A 135 -14.61 19.73 7.36
N GLU A 136 -15.26 18.66 7.83
CA GLU A 136 -15.86 18.56 9.16
C GLU A 136 -14.82 18.41 10.30
N ARG A 137 -13.53 18.39 9.98
CA ARG A 137 -12.41 18.27 10.93
C ARG A 137 -12.50 17.05 11.87
N ARG A 138 -12.98 15.96 11.35
CA ARG A 138 -13.19 14.71 12.10
C ARG A 138 -11.93 13.84 12.21
N ILE A 139 -10.86 14.21 11.51
CA ILE A 139 -9.61 13.44 11.41
C ILE A 139 -8.51 14.19 12.16
N CYS A 140 -7.83 13.49 13.07
CA CYS A 140 -6.62 13.94 13.75
C CYS A 140 -5.48 12.97 13.40
N ILE A 141 -4.40 13.47 12.82
CA ILE A 141 -3.21 12.69 12.46
C ILE A 141 -2.03 13.24 13.22
N SER A 142 -1.32 12.38 13.96
CA SER A 142 -0.18 12.75 14.78
C SER A 142 0.89 11.66 14.82
N LEU A 143 2.06 12.03 15.32
CA LEU A 143 3.12 11.07 15.61
C LEU A 143 2.76 10.25 16.84
N LYS A 144 3.14 8.98 16.83
CA LYS A 144 3.13 8.12 18.01
C LYS A 144 4.45 8.26 18.73
N ASP A 145 4.38 8.67 20.00
CA ASP A 145 5.57 8.78 20.85
C ASP A 145 6.07 7.41 21.33
N ASN A 146 7.35 7.35 21.63
CA ASN A 146 8.02 6.22 22.28
C ASN A 146 7.89 4.87 21.53
N ILE A 147 7.91 4.90 20.19
CA ILE A 147 7.97 3.69 19.37
C ILE A 147 9.29 3.61 18.61
N THR A 148 9.78 2.39 18.45
CA THR A 148 11.01 2.05 17.69
C THR A 148 10.70 1.51 16.30
N GLU A 149 9.48 1.03 16.07
CA GLU A 149 9.02 0.46 14.82
C GLU A 149 9.00 1.51 13.72
N LYS A 150 9.69 1.21 12.61
CA LYS A 150 9.69 2.05 11.41
C LYS A 150 8.33 2.08 10.72
N LEU A 151 7.59 0.97 10.80
CA LEU A 151 6.25 0.82 10.28
C LEU A 151 5.30 0.58 11.46
N TYR A 152 4.58 1.63 11.83
CA TYR A 152 3.55 1.60 12.87
C TYR A 152 2.41 2.54 12.51
N ILE A 153 1.21 1.99 12.55
CA ILE A 153 -0.05 2.69 12.28
C ILE A 153 -1.04 2.25 13.35
N GLU A 154 -1.54 3.19 14.12
CA GLU A 154 -2.62 2.95 15.09
C GLU A 154 -3.78 3.87 14.76
N VAL A 155 -4.96 3.32 14.69
CA VAL A 155 -6.20 4.05 14.38
C VAL A 155 -7.21 3.81 15.48
N ILE A 156 -7.82 4.89 15.95
CA ILE A 156 -8.89 4.86 16.91
C ILE A 156 -10.09 5.58 16.27
N CYS A 157 -11.16 4.84 16.05
CA CYS A 157 -12.46 5.33 15.57
C CYS A 157 -13.44 5.47 16.73
N ARG A 158 -14.14 6.60 16.81
CA ARG A 158 -15.16 6.86 17.86
C ARG A 158 -16.47 7.33 17.24
N SER A 159 -17.60 6.88 17.80
CA SER A 159 -18.93 7.37 17.49
C SER A 159 -19.83 7.19 18.72
N GLY A 160 -20.33 8.30 19.28
CA GLY A 160 -20.98 8.32 20.58
C GLY A 160 -20.10 7.68 21.66
N ASP A 161 -20.62 6.69 22.36
CA ASP A 161 -19.90 5.95 23.41
C ASP A 161 -19.10 4.75 22.89
N ARG A 162 -19.16 4.47 21.58
CA ARG A 162 -18.44 3.36 20.96
C ARG A 162 -17.05 3.79 20.52
N THR A 163 -16.10 2.90 20.76
CA THR A 163 -14.72 3.05 20.31
C THR A 163 -14.21 1.74 19.72
N ALA A 164 -13.54 1.82 18.60
CA ALA A 164 -12.82 0.70 18.01
C ALA A 164 -11.39 1.12 17.67
N LYS A 165 -10.47 0.17 17.76
CA LYS A 165 -9.06 0.38 17.51
C LYS A 165 -8.55 -0.67 16.53
N ALA A 166 -7.62 -0.29 15.67
CA ALA A 166 -6.84 -1.20 14.84
C ALA A 166 -5.37 -0.77 14.83
N VAL A 167 -4.47 -1.73 14.72
CA VAL A 167 -3.02 -1.49 14.66
C VAL A 167 -2.40 -2.33 13.57
N ILE A 168 -1.57 -1.69 12.74
CA ILE A 168 -0.70 -2.34 11.76
C ILE A 168 0.75 -2.05 12.18
N ALA A 169 1.58 -3.09 12.32
CA ALA A 169 2.99 -2.93 12.64
C ALA A 169 3.88 -4.00 11.99
N GLY A 170 5.13 -3.64 11.69
CA GLY A 170 6.12 -4.53 11.10
C GLY A 170 5.97 -4.77 9.59
N GLY A 171 4.76 -4.83 9.06
CA GLY A 171 4.45 -4.97 7.63
C GLY A 171 3.18 -4.19 7.28
N HIS A 172 3.04 -3.78 6.00
CA HIS A 172 1.93 -2.91 5.55
C HIS A 172 0.52 -3.53 5.68
N THR A 173 0.44 -4.84 5.83
CA THR A 173 -0.82 -5.60 5.98
C THR A 173 -0.91 -6.38 7.29
N THR A 174 0.10 -6.26 8.17
CA THR A 174 0.17 -7.02 9.42
C THR A 174 -0.67 -6.35 10.49
N LEU A 175 -1.94 -6.73 10.57
CA LEU A 175 -2.85 -6.34 11.64
C LEU A 175 -2.49 -7.10 12.93
N ILE A 176 -2.20 -6.38 14.01
CA ILE A 176 -1.82 -6.95 15.31
C ILE A 176 -2.84 -6.67 16.41
N TYR A 177 -3.82 -5.79 16.14
CA TYR A 177 -4.93 -5.46 17.04
C TYR A 177 -6.13 -5.03 16.21
#